data_763d71f0d93106954a2b43217d410ed1
#
_entry.id   763d71f0d93106954a2b43217d410ed1
#
_cell.length_a   1.000
_cell.length_b   1.000
_cell.length_c   1.000
_cell.angle_alpha   90.00
_cell.angle_beta   90.00
_cell.angle_gamma   90.00
#
_symmetry.space_group_name_H-M   'P 1'
#
loop_
_entity.id
_entity.type
_entity.pdbx_description
1 polymer ?
#
loop_
_entity_poly.entity_id
_entity_poly.type
_entity_poly.pdbx_seq_one_letter_code
_entity_poly.pdbx_strand_id
1 'polypeptide(L)'
;MKKIITLMLVMAMAFCLAACKKTAADDNSEIQTVTIQALNSNKEKIELEVPYNPERIAILDMPALDIVDALGVGDRVVGSARVTIEYLTDYNPDDSNGAIMNLGTVKTADLEKVAACEPDIIFIGGRLASVYADLEAIAPVVYLGVDYEKGIVESTKQNTKTVATIFGKEAEVTKMFTDFQPRIDVLNKILKGKEVVLGMYNSNALGLMGTASQLNLIANELGANNLGESVGEEEKAAHGEEASWETIVTLNPEYMFILDRSAATEATDEGVKDVREVIENGLIKEMDVYKEGKIVYLIEHANVWYTCTGGVQALDTMLADLESALIK
;
A
#
# COMPACT_ATOMS: atom_id res chain seq x y z
N MET A 1 53.74 11.77 62.34
CA MET A 1 52.27 11.75 62.49
C MET A 1 51.55 13.08 62.14
N LYS A 2 52.22 14.23 62.21
CA LYS A 2 51.57 15.56 61.90
C LYS A 2 51.44 15.89 60.40
N LYS A 3 52.17 15.23 59.52
CA LYS A 3 52.13 15.49 58.05
C LYS A 3 51.08 14.67 57.30
N ILE A 4 50.52 13.61 57.87
CA ILE A 4 49.51 12.75 57.23
C ILE A 4 48.09 13.30 57.47
N ILE A 5 47.88 14.02 58.60
CA ILE A 5 46.59 14.60 58.93
C ILE A 5 46.27 15.82 58.06
N THR A 6 47.30 16.58 57.63
CA THR A 6 47.12 17.76 56.77
C THR A 6 46.75 17.39 55.34
N LEU A 7 47.14 16.21 54.83
CA LEU A 7 46.83 15.76 53.48
C LEU A 7 45.39 15.24 53.36
N MET A 8 44.85 14.63 54.42
CA MET A 8 43.45 14.18 54.45
C MET A 8 42.42 15.33 54.59
N LEU A 9 42.82 16.45 55.21
CA LEU A 9 41.92 17.60 55.34
C LEU A 9 41.78 18.42 54.06
N VAL A 10 42.78 18.40 53.17
CA VAL A 10 42.76 19.08 51.88
C VAL A 10 41.95 18.27 50.83
N MET A 11 41.91 16.91 50.99
CA MET A 11 41.10 16.06 50.10
C MET A 11 39.60 16.09 50.42
N ALA A 12 39.21 16.43 51.68
CA ALA A 12 37.81 16.54 52.06
C ALA A 12 37.15 17.87 51.64
N MET A 13 37.91 18.94 51.36
CA MET A 13 37.38 20.24 50.88
C MET A 13 37.24 20.30 49.37
N ALA A 14 37.83 19.37 48.59
CA ALA A 14 37.65 19.30 47.15
C ALA A 14 36.35 18.63 46.73
N PHE A 15 35.63 17.96 47.64
CA PHE A 15 34.41 17.20 47.32
C PHE A 15 33.11 17.99 47.55
N CYS A 16 33.15 19.20 48.15
CA CYS A 16 31.96 20.00 48.43
C CYS A 16 31.67 21.12 47.43
N LEU A 17 32.43 21.26 46.35
CA LEU A 17 32.21 22.30 45.31
C LEU A 17 31.66 21.75 43.98
N ALA A 18 31.31 20.45 43.93
CA ALA A 18 30.71 19.82 42.74
C ALA A 18 29.18 19.67 42.78
N ALA A 19 28.50 20.31 43.73
CA ALA A 19 27.05 20.19 43.88
C ALA A 19 26.38 21.55 43.76
N CYS A 20 26.43 22.19 42.59
CA CYS A 20 25.48 23.20 42.09
C CYS A 20 25.92 23.72 40.70
N LYS A 21 26.01 22.85 39.69
CA LYS A 21 25.71 23.25 38.35
C LYS A 21 24.41 22.52 37.98
N LYS A 22 23.28 23.24 38.05
CA LYS A 22 22.15 22.94 37.20
C LYS A 22 22.66 23.09 35.78
N THR A 23 23.15 22.02 35.18
CA THR A 23 23.20 21.87 33.75
C THR A 23 21.76 21.94 33.30
N ALA A 24 21.41 22.98 32.55
CA ALA A 24 20.32 22.88 31.63
C ALA A 24 20.55 21.54 30.90
N ALA A 25 19.57 20.65 30.89
CA ALA A 25 19.56 19.51 30.05
C ALA A 25 19.63 20.09 28.63
N ASP A 26 20.76 19.94 27.97
CA ASP A 26 20.79 19.91 26.52
C ASP A 26 19.91 18.71 26.15
N ASP A 27 18.69 18.99 25.73
CA ASP A 27 17.77 18.05 25.10
C ASP A 27 18.28 17.79 23.68
N ASN A 28 19.51 17.33 23.59
CA ASN A 28 20.11 16.80 22.39
C ASN A 28 20.02 15.27 22.49
N SER A 29 18.80 14.76 22.61
CA SER A 29 18.55 13.36 22.32
C SER A 29 18.83 13.20 20.81
N GLU A 30 20.00 12.63 20.45
CA GLU A 30 20.26 12.22 19.09
C GLU A 30 19.05 11.43 18.61
N ILE A 31 18.38 11.92 17.56
CA ILE A 31 17.26 11.21 16.94
C ILE A 31 17.83 9.86 16.49
N GLN A 32 17.36 8.80 17.11
CA GLN A 32 17.75 7.46 16.70
C GLN A 32 17.24 7.21 15.29
N THR A 33 18.09 6.72 14.40
CA THR A 33 17.74 6.43 13.01
C THR A 33 17.85 4.95 12.70
N VAL A 34 17.22 4.51 11.62
CA VAL A 34 17.30 3.16 11.08
C VAL A 34 17.43 3.23 9.56
N THR A 35 18.22 2.34 8.98
CA THR A 35 18.37 2.20 7.53
C THR A 35 17.34 1.20 6.99
N ILE A 36 16.60 1.61 5.97
CA ILE A 36 15.59 0.82 5.28
C ILE A 36 15.85 0.76 3.77
N GLN A 37 15.19 -0.16 3.09
CA GLN A 37 15.11 -0.17 1.62
C GLN A 37 13.84 0.56 1.18
N ALA A 38 13.98 1.55 0.30
CA ALA A 38 12.88 2.32 -0.26
C ALA A 38 13.13 2.59 -1.76
N LEU A 39 12.22 3.28 -2.41
CA LEU A 39 12.38 3.76 -3.78
C LEU A 39 12.69 5.27 -3.77
N ASN A 40 13.49 5.72 -4.74
CA ASN A 40 13.67 7.15 -5.02
C ASN A 40 12.63 7.65 -6.03
N SER A 41 12.70 8.93 -6.41
CA SER A 41 11.82 9.55 -7.41
C SER A 41 11.86 8.87 -8.79
N ASN A 42 12.95 8.18 -9.13
CA ASN A 42 13.10 7.42 -10.38
C ASN A 42 12.62 5.98 -10.26
N LYS A 43 12.04 5.58 -9.12
CA LYS A 43 11.62 4.20 -8.79
C LYS A 43 12.79 3.21 -8.67
N GLU A 44 13.98 3.70 -8.40
CA GLU A 44 15.16 2.87 -8.15
C GLU A 44 15.26 2.53 -6.66
N LYS A 45 15.70 1.31 -6.34
CA LYS A 45 15.90 0.87 -4.95
C LYS A 45 17.09 1.59 -4.34
N ILE A 46 16.88 2.18 -3.17
CA ILE A 46 17.91 2.90 -2.39
C ILE A 46 17.91 2.42 -0.94
N GLU A 47 19.04 2.60 -0.27
CA GLU A 47 19.11 2.61 1.18
C GLU A 47 18.79 4.02 1.67
N LEU A 48 17.84 4.11 2.60
CA LEU A 48 17.36 5.37 3.15
C LEU A 48 17.47 5.31 4.68
N GLU A 49 18.10 6.34 5.26
CA GLU A 49 18.14 6.53 6.71
C GLU A 49 16.94 7.37 7.14
N VAL A 50 16.13 6.85 8.07
CA VAL A 50 14.91 7.48 8.55
C VAL A 50 14.88 7.48 10.07
N PRO A 51 14.10 8.38 10.73
CA PRO A 51 13.87 8.30 12.17
C PRO A 51 13.36 6.94 12.60
N TYR A 52 13.94 6.39 13.67
CA TYR A 52 13.42 5.18 14.30
C TYR A 52 12.29 5.54 15.25
N ASN A 53 11.18 4.81 15.16
CA ASN A 53 10.00 4.95 15.99
C ASN A 53 9.41 6.40 15.96
N PRO A 54 9.20 7.01 14.76
CA PRO A 54 8.69 8.38 14.63
C PRO A 54 7.32 8.52 15.27
N GLU A 55 7.02 9.71 15.80
CA GLU A 55 5.77 10.00 16.49
C GLU A 55 4.73 10.72 15.62
N ARG A 56 5.18 11.33 14.51
CA ARG A 56 4.33 12.13 13.63
C ARG A 56 4.46 11.64 12.19
N ILE A 57 3.41 10.99 11.70
CA ILE A 57 3.39 10.33 10.38
C ILE A 57 2.45 11.10 9.45
N ALA A 58 2.96 11.52 8.28
CA ALA A 58 2.16 11.98 7.16
C ALA A 58 2.03 10.87 6.12
N ILE A 59 0.82 10.52 5.69
CA ILE A 59 0.58 9.41 4.77
C ILE A 59 -0.22 9.85 3.55
N LEU A 60 0.34 9.67 2.37
CA LEU A 60 -0.24 9.95 1.06
C LEU A 60 -0.30 8.68 0.18
N ASP A 61 -0.26 7.51 0.83
CA ASP A 61 -0.28 6.20 0.17
C ASP A 61 -1.16 5.22 0.96
N MET A 62 -2.14 4.60 0.31
CA MET A 62 -3.07 3.71 1.01
C MET A 62 -2.44 2.39 1.46
N PRO A 63 -1.57 1.71 0.67
CA PRO A 63 -0.84 0.54 1.16
C PRO A 63 0.00 0.82 2.40
N ALA A 64 0.68 1.98 2.48
CA ALA A 64 1.44 2.37 3.65
C ALA A 64 0.54 2.61 4.87
N LEU A 65 -0.63 3.25 4.68
CA LEU A 65 -1.62 3.46 5.74
C LEU A 65 -2.17 2.13 6.27
N ASP A 66 -2.50 1.20 5.38
CA ASP A 66 -2.92 -0.16 5.71
C ASP A 66 -1.89 -0.88 6.61
N ILE A 67 -0.62 -0.80 6.23
CA ILE A 67 0.46 -1.43 7.01
C ILE A 67 0.66 -0.75 8.37
N VAL A 68 0.61 0.59 8.42
CA VAL A 68 0.73 1.37 9.66
C VAL A 68 -0.39 1.02 10.62
N ASP A 69 -1.63 0.89 10.13
CA ASP A 69 -2.79 0.46 10.90
C ASP A 69 -2.62 -0.98 11.41
N ALA A 70 -2.30 -1.92 10.52
CA ALA A 70 -2.09 -3.34 10.86
C ALA A 70 -0.99 -3.56 11.92
N LEU A 71 0.06 -2.71 11.92
CA LEU A 71 1.11 -2.73 12.93
C LEU A 71 0.73 -2.07 14.26
N GLY A 72 -0.46 -1.46 14.35
CA GLY A 72 -0.97 -0.81 15.56
C GLY A 72 -0.21 0.45 15.93
N VAL A 73 0.24 1.23 14.94
CA VAL A 73 0.92 2.52 15.12
C VAL A 73 0.17 3.68 14.46
N GLY A 74 -1.09 3.48 14.12
CA GLY A 74 -1.96 4.45 13.45
C GLY A 74 -2.30 5.68 14.29
N ASP A 75 -2.21 5.61 15.61
CA ASP A 75 -2.37 6.74 16.54
C ASP A 75 -1.37 7.88 16.33
N ARG A 76 -0.31 7.62 15.55
CA ARG A 76 0.74 8.59 15.20
C ARG A 76 0.48 9.30 13.88
N VAL A 77 -0.58 8.95 13.16
CA VAL A 77 -0.94 9.62 11.90
C VAL A 77 -1.47 11.01 12.19
N VAL A 78 -0.73 12.04 11.78
CA VAL A 78 -1.08 13.45 11.96
C VAL A 78 -1.67 14.08 10.70
N GLY A 79 -1.48 13.45 9.56
CA GLY A 79 -2.04 13.87 8.27
C GLY A 79 -2.16 12.70 7.32
N SER A 80 -3.24 12.69 6.54
CA SER A 80 -3.52 11.66 5.56
C SER A 80 -4.08 12.25 4.25
N ALA A 81 -3.87 11.53 3.14
CA ALA A 81 -4.70 11.73 1.96
C ALA A 81 -6.15 11.31 2.25
N ARG A 82 -7.10 11.78 1.41
CA ARG A 82 -8.49 11.30 1.52
C ARG A 82 -8.55 9.78 1.44
N VAL A 83 -9.22 9.17 2.41
CA VAL A 83 -9.40 7.72 2.55
C VAL A 83 -10.79 7.34 2.05
N THR A 84 -10.86 6.30 1.21
CA THR A 84 -12.12 5.72 0.69
C THR A 84 -12.27 4.24 1.06
N ILE A 85 -11.33 3.70 1.83
CA ILE A 85 -11.30 2.29 2.24
C ILE A 85 -11.99 2.16 3.59
N GLU A 86 -13.03 1.31 3.67
CA GLU A 86 -13.94 1.23 4.80
C GLU A 86 -13.21 0.96 6.13
N TYR A 87 -12.29 0.01 6.18
CA TYR A 87 -11.55 -0.32 7.42
C TYR A 87 -10.44 0.69 7.79
N LEU A 88 -10.21 1.73 6.96
CA LEU A 88 -9.26 2.82 7.22
C LEU A 88 -9.94 4.18 7.44
N THR A 89 -11.26 4.21 7.56
CA THR A 89 -12.02 5.48 7.68
C THR A 89 -11.69 6.29 8.91
N ASP A 90 -11.18 5.68 9.97
CA ASP A 90 -10.69 6.37 11.16
C ASP A 90 -9.55 7.37 10.83
N TYR A 91 -8.83 7.15 9.72
CA TYR A 91 -7.77 8.03 9.23
C TYR A 91 -8.25 9.03 8.18
N ASN A 92 -9.54 9.05 7.85
CA ASN A 92 -10.06 10.00 6.87
C ASN A 92 -10.07 11.41 7.48
N PRO A 93 -9.34 12.37 6.90
CA PRO A 93 -9.26 13.72 7.44
C PRO A 93 -10.61 14.44 7.47
N ASP A 94 -11.55 14.08 6.56
CA ASP A 94 -12.89 14.69 6.51
C ASP A 94 -13.76 14.26 7.71
N ASP A 95 -13.48 13.10 8.33
CA ASP A 95 -14.25 12.52 9.45
C ASP A 95 -13.54 12.68 10.81
N SER A 96 -12.27 13.10 10.81
CA SER A 96 -11.41 13.15 12.02
C SER A 96 -11.68 14.32 12.95
N ASN A 97 -12.64 15.20 12.67
CA ASN A 97 -12.90 16.46 13.39
C ASN A 97 -11.63 17.33 13.57
N GLY A 98 -10.72 17.28 12.58
CA GLY A 98 -9.47 18.03 12.58
C GLY A 98 -8.32 17.38 13.36
N ALA A 99 -8.48 16.15 13.85
CA ALA A 99 -7.39 15.40 14.48
C ALA A 99 -6.33 14.97 13.46
N ILE A 100 -6.75 14.66 12.21
CA ILE A 100 -5.88 14.30 11.09
C ILE A 100 -6.00 15.38 10.02
N MET A 101 -4.87 15.94 9.60
CA MET A 101 -4.83 16.99 8.59
C MET A 101 -5.06 16.43 7.19
N ASN A 102 -5.90 17.10 6.38
CA ASN A 102 -6.10 16.73 4.98
C ASN A 102 -4.90 17.15 4.13
N LEU A 103 -4.12 16.18 3.68
CA LEU A 103 -2.90 16.38 2.88
C LEU A 103 -3.17 16.36 1.36
N GLY A 104 -4.45 16.28 0.95
CA GLY A 104 -4.85 16.15 -0.45
C GLY A 104 -5.27 14.74 -0.82
N THR A 105 -4.75 14.21 -1.91
CA THR A 105 -5.08 12.88 -2.43
C THR A 105 -3.82 12.07 -2.72
N VAL A 106 -3.98 10.78 -2.97
CA VAL A 106 -2.87 9.89 -3.42
C VAL A 106 -2.25 10.32 -4.79
N LYS A 107 -2.83 11.33 -5.46
CA LYS A 107 -2.36 11.87 -6.75
C LYS A 107 -1.80 13.29 -6.64
N THR A 108 -2.20 14.03 -5.61
CA THR A 108 -1.88 15.45 -5.47
C THR A 108 -1.67 15.76 -4.00
N ALA A 109 -0.45 16.12 -3.60
CA ALA A 109 -0.12 16.55 -2.25
C ALA A 109 -0.32 18.06 -2.08
N ASP A 110 -0.87 18.47 -0.96
CA ASP A 110 -0.89 19.86 -0.48
C ASP A 110 0.36 20.09 0.39
N LEU A 111 1.44 20.57 -0.24
CA LEU A 111 2.74 20.72 0.43
C LEU A 111 2.69 21.65 1.64
N GLU A 112 1.84 22.69 1.60
CA GLU A 112 1.69 23.62 2.73
C GLU A 112 1.10 22.89 3.95
N LYS A 113 0.10 22.03 3.74
CA LYS A 113 -0.50 21.23 4.81
C LYS A 113 0.42 20.11 5.27
N VAL A 114 1.18 19.47 4.36
CA VAL A 114 2.21 18.50 4.74
C VAL A 114 3.23 19.17 5.67
N ALA A 115 3.72 20.36 5.34
CA ALA A 115 4.64 21.08 6.21
C ALA A 115 3.97 21.53 7.53
N ALA A 116 2.72 21.96 7.48
CA ALA A 116 1.98 22.43 8.66
C ALA A 116 1.68 21.33 9.69
N CYS A 117 1.61 20.07 9.27
CA CYS A 117 1.45 18.95 10.21
C CYS A 117 2.77 18.50 10.85
N GLU A 118 3.91 19.15 10.55
CA GLU A 118 5.23 18.90 11.15
C GLU A 118 5.54 17.39 11.28
N PRO A 119 5.59 16.64 10.17
CA PRO A 119 5.80 15.20 10.24
C PRO A 119 7.27 14.84 10.48
N ASP A 120 7.52 13.76 11.21
CA ASP A 120 8.86 13.15 11.33
C ASP A 120 9.21 12.30 10.10
N ILE A 121 8.18 11.79 9.41
CA ILE A 121 8.30 10.89 8.27
C ILE A 121 7.08 11.04 7.35
N ILE A 122 7.30 10.89 6.04
CA ILE A 122 6.25 10.99 5.01
C ILE A 122 6.22 9.71 4.20
N PHE A 123 5.05 9.07 4.06
CA PHE A 123 4.85 7.93 3.17
C PHE A 123 4.14 8.35 1.89
N ILE A 124 4.66 7.94 0.74
CA ILE A 124 4.08 8.23 -0.57
C ILE A 124 3.98 6.99 -1.45
N GLY A 125 3.05 7.04 -2.42
CA GLY A 125 2.95 6.08 -3.53
C GLY A 125 3.50 6.64 -4.85
N GLY A 126 3.54 5.79 -5.87
CA GLY A 126 4.17 6.09 -7.16
C GLY A 126 3.60 7.27 -7.93
N ARG A 127 2.37 7.70 -7.63
CA ARG A 127 1.72 8.86 -8.29
C ARG A 127 2.28 10.20 -7.82
N LEU A 128 2.97 10.21 -6.66
CA LEU A 128 3.60 11.39 -6.09
C LEU A 128 5.13 11.43 -6.30
N ALA A 129 5.70 10.51 -7.08
CA ALA A 129 7.13 10.47 -7.36
C ALA A 129 7.67 11.80 -7.96
N SER A 130 6.83 12.53 -8.72
CA SER A 130 7.22 13.82 -9.32
C SER A 130 7.41 14.96 -8.31
N VAL A 131 6.81 14.85 -7.11
CA VAL A 131 6.92 15.83 -6.02
C VAL A 131 7.77 15.29 -4.84
N TYR A 132 8.50 14.20 -5.06
CA TYR A 132 9.35 13.57 -4.05
C TYR A 132 10.33 14.57 -3.43
N ALA A 133 11.05 15.34 -4.24
CA ALA A 133 12.05 16.29 -3.75
C ALA A 133 11.44 17.44 -2.92
N ASP A 134 10.23 17.87 -3.26
CA ASP A 134 9.53 18.91 -2.50
C ASP A 134 9.08 18.39 -1.14
N LEU A 135 8.63 17.13 -1.06
CA LEU A 135 8.27 16.45 0.18
C LEU A 135 9.51 16.14 1.04
N GLU A 136 10.61 15.71 0.42
CA GLU A 136 11.90 15.44 1.10
C GLU A 136 12.48 16.70 1.76
N ALA A 137 12.18 17.87 1.23
CA ALA A 137 12.56 19.15 1.86
C ALA A 137 11.79 19.42 3.18
N ILE A 138 10.70 18.71 3.43
CA ILE A 138 9.90 18.83 4.67
C ILE A 138 10.33 17.79 5.70
N ALA A 139 10.38 16.51 5.32
CA ALA A 139 10.77 15.38 6.17
C ALA A 139 11.22 14.18 5.30
N PRO A 140 11.93 13.18 5.88
CA PRO A 140 12.30 11.95 5.18
C PRO A 140 11.10 11.30 4.48
N VAL A 141 11.26 10.94 3.19
CA VAL A 141 10.21 10.38 2.37
C VAL A 141 10.42 8.90 2.15
N VAL A 142 9.50 8.07 2.58
CA VAL A 142 9.45 6.63 2.34
C VAL A 142 8.50 6.36 1.17
N TYR A 143 9.07 5.99 0.04
CA TYR A 143 8.30 5.55 -1.11
C TYR A 143 8.36 4.02 -1.20
N LEU A 144 7.21 3.38 -0.95
CA LEU A 144 7.01 1.94 -1.11
C LEU A 144 6.27 1.68 -2.42
N GLY A 145 6.61 0.57 -3.08
CA GLY A 145 5.97 0.16 -4.33
C GLY A 145 5.76 -1.34 -4.40
N VAL A 146 4.88 -1.78 -5.29
CA VAL A 146 4.71 -3.20 -5.63
C VAL A 146 5.68 -3.56 -6.75
N ASP A 147 6.54 -4.53 -6.51
CA ASP A 147 7.42 -5.14 -7.50
C ASP A 147 6.67 -6.32 -8.14
N TYR A 148 5.97 -6.05 -9.23
CA TYR A 148 5.12 -7.05 -9.89
C TYR A 148 5.91 -8.25 -10.45
N GLU A 149 7.22 -8.12 -10.67
CA GLU A 149 8.07 -9.26 -11.05
C GLU A 149 8.24 -10.26 -9.91
N LYS A 150 8.25 -9.77 -8.65
CA LYS A 150 8.28 -10.61 -7.46
C LYS A 150 6.90 -11.10 -7.02
N GLY A 151 5.86 -10.46 -7.54
CA GLY A 151 4.48 -10.68 -7.14
C GLY A 151 4.00 -9.78 -6.00
N ILE A 152 2.68 -9.75 -5.85
CA ILE A 152 2.00 -8.89 -4.86
C ILE A 152 2.28 -9.36 -3.44
N VAL A 153 2.22 -10.67 -3.19
CA VAL A 153 2.41 -11.24 -1.84
C VAL A 153 3.80 -10.96 -1.29
N GLU A 154 4.84 -11.21 -2.08
CA GLU A 154 6.22 -10.96 -1.63
C GLU A 154 6.50 -9.46 -1.49
N SER A 155 5.98 -8.63 -2.40
CA SER A 155 6.09 -7.17 -2.30
C SER A 155 5.40 -6.63 -1.06
N THR A 156 4.17 -7.07 -0.78
CA THR A 156 3.42 -6.71 0.44
C THR A 156 4.21 -7.08 1.69
N LYS A 157 4.76 -8.31 1.74
CA LYS A 157 5.58 -8.77 2.86
C LYS A 157 6.84 -7.92 3.05
N GLN A 158 7.52 -7.58 1.96
CA GLN A 158 8.72 -6.75 2.02
C GLN A 158 8.40 -5.32 2.49
N ASN A 159 7.33 -4.72 1.97
CA ASN A 159 6.87 -3.39 2.39
C ASN A 159 6.46 -3.39 3.87
N THR A 160 5.69 -4.40 4.31
CA THR A 160 5.31 -4.56 5.72
C THR A 160 6.54 -4.68 6.61
N LYS A 161 7.55 -5.46 6.19
CA LYS A 161 8.81 -5.58 6.93
C LYS A 161 9.56 -4.25 6.99
N THR A 162 9.60 -3.48 5.91
CA THR A 162 10.24 -2.16 5.87
C THR A 162 9.58 -1.22 6.87
N VAL A 163 8.24 -1.11 6.86
CA VAL A 163 7.52 -0.28 7.83
C VAL A 163 7.71 -0.81 9.26
N ALA A 164 7.62 -2.12 9.47
CA ALA A 164 7.85 -2.73 10.78
C ALA A 164 9.24 -2.41 11.35
N THR A 165 10.29 -2.38 10.50
CA THR A 165 11.65 -2.00 10.92
C THR A 165 11.71 -0.55 11.40
N ILE A 166 10.97 0.37 10.77
CA ILE A 166 10.89 1.77 11.23
C ILE A 166 10.34 1.85 12.66
N PHE A 167 9.36 1.01 13.00
CA PHE A 167 8.64 1.06 14.28
C PHE A 167 9.06 -0.02 15.30
N GLY A 168 10.10 -0.83 14.99
CA GLY A 168 10.54 -1.93 15.88
C GLY A 168 9.49 -3.03 16.06
N LYS A 169 8.73 -3.33 15.00
CA LYS A 169 7.59 -4.27 14.97
C LYS A 169 7.84 -5.52 14.12
N GLU A 170 9.09 -5.86 13.83
CA GLU A 170 9.45 -6.94 12.90
C GLU A 170 8.92 -8.32 13.35
N ALA A 171 8.74 -8.51 14.66
CA ALA A 171 8.22 -9.76 15.22
C ALA A 171 6.76 -10.04 14.79
N GLU A 172 5.97 -9.01 14.54
CA GLU A 172 4.57 -9.10 14.12
C GLU A 172 4.41 -9.57 12.68
N VAL A 173 5.37 -9.23 11.80
CA VAL A 173 5.29 -9.51 10.35
C VAL A 173 5.10 -10.99 10.04
N THR A 174 5.89 -11.86 10.69
CA THR A 174 5.79 -13.32 10.45
C THR A 174 4.38 -13.84 10.74
N LYS A 175 3.77 -13.36 11.81
CA LYS A 175 2.41 -13.77 12.21
C LYS A 175 1.37 -13.30 11.20
N MET A 176 1.47 -12.06 10.70
CA MET A 176 0.54 -11.49 9.71
C MET A 176 0.49 -12.32 8.42
N PHE A 177 1.63 -12.90 8.00
CA PHE A 177 1.72 -13.66 6.75
C PHE A 177 1.53 -15.18 6.91
N THR A 178 1.32 -15.70 8.14
CA THR A 178 1.21 -17.15 8.38
C THR A 178 0.02 -17.77 7.65
N ASP A 179 -1.11 -17.08 7.60
CA ASP A 179 -2.38 -17.65 7.12
C ASP A 179 -2.61 -17.45 5.61
N PHE A 180 -1.79 -16.63 4.94
CA PHE A 180 -1.99 -16.34 3.51
C PHE A 180 -1.58 -17.51 2.61
N GLN A 181 -0.46 -18.19 2.88
CA GLN A 181 0.01 -19.28 2.03
C GLN A 181 -0.98 -20.43 1.90
N PRO A 182 -1.60 -20.95 2.97
CA PRO A 182 -2.63 -21.97 2.86
C PRO A 182 -3.83 -21.56 1.99
N ARG A 183 -4.26 -20.30 2.07
CA ARG A 183 -5.35 -19.74 1.24
C ARG A 183 -4.95 -19.66 -0.21
N ILE A 184 -3.76 -19.15 -0.49
CA ILE A 184 -3.18 -19.09 -1.84
C ILE A 184 -3.08 -20.50 -2.43
N ASP A 185 -2.64 -21.49 -1.66
CA ASP A 185 -2.53 -22.88 -2.12
C ASP A 185 -3.90 -23.48 -2.50
N VAL A 186 -4.97 -23.12 -1.80
CA VAL A 186 -6.34 -23.55 -2.13
C VAL A 186 -6.79 -22.90 -3.44
N LEU A 187 -6.66 -21.59 -3.58
CA LEU A 187 -7.03 -20.86 -4.78
C LEU A 187 -6.18 -21.26 -6.00
N ASN A 188 -4.87 -21.50 -5.80
CA ASN A 188 -3.98 -22.00 -6.85
C ASN A 188 -4.44 -23.35 -7.40
N LYS A 189 -4.96 -24.27 -6.58
CA LYS A 189 -5.52 -25.55 -7.08
C LYS A 189 -6.69 -25.37 -8.01
N ILE A 190 -7.44 -24.28 -7.89
CA ILE A 190 -8.59 -23.97 -8.73
C ILE A 190 -8.15 -23.31 -10.02
N LEU A 191 -7.21 -22.36 -9.95
CA LEU A 191 -6.87 -21.46 -11.05
C LEU A 191 -5.60 -21.84 -11.82
N LYS A 192 -4.72 -22.68 -11.29
CA LYS A 192 -3.46 -23.03 -11.94
C LYS A 192 -3.64 -23.59 -13.34
N GLY A 193 -3.06 -22.89 -14.32
CA GLY A 193 -3.14 -23.25 -15.74
C GLY A 193 -4.49 -22.98 -16.38
N LYS A 194 -5.44 -22.34 -15.66
CA LYS A 194 -6.70 -21.91 -16.26
C LYS A 194 -6.46 -20.69 -17.15
N GLU A 195 -7.09 -20.69 -18.31
CA GLU A 195 -7.07 -19.57 -19.24
C GLU A 195 -8.04 -18.49 -18.75
N VAL A 196 -7.51 -17.31 -18.44
CA VAL A 196 -8.28 -16.22 -17.86
C VAL A 196 -8.12 -14.92 -18.62
N VAL A 197 -9.13 -14.05 -18.54
CA VAL A 197 -9.02 -12.66 -18.92
C VAL A 197 -9.05 -11.83 -17.63
N LEU A 198 -8.00 -11.03 -17.40
CA LEU A 198 -7.93 -10.03 -16.37
C LEU A 198 -8.33 -8.69 -16.97
N GLY A 199 -9.40 -8.09 -16.49
CA GLY A 199 -9.94 -6.86 -17.06
C GLY A 199 -10.21 -5.78 -16.03
N MET A 200 -10.10 -4.53 -16.46
CA MET A 200 -10.53 -3.37 -15.70
C MET A 200 -11.64 -2.66 -16.43
N TYR A 201 -12.79 -2.55 -15.79
CA TYR A 201 -13.89 -1.73 -16.28
C TYR A 201 -13.68 -0.26 -15.90
N ASN A 202 -13.73 0.60 -16.88
CA ASN A 202 -13.56 2.04 -16.69
C ASN A 202 -14.42 2.80 -17.73
N SER A 203 -15.35 3.63 -17.25
CA SER A 203 -16.14 4.55 -18.09
C SER A 203 -16.79 3.85 -19.31
N ASN A 204 -17.47 2.73 -19.08
CA ASN A 204 -18.17 1.90 -20.09
C ASN A 204 -17.26 1.09 -21.02
N ALA A 205 -15.97 1.03 -20.79
CA ALA A 205 -15.02 0.22 -21.55
C ALA A 205 -14.36 -0.86 -20.68
N LEU A 206 -13.99 -1.98 -21.28
CA LEU A 206 -13.18 -3.04 -20.67
C LEU A 206 -11.76 -2.96 -21.20
N GLY A 207 -10.80 -2.66 -20.33
CA GLY A 207 -9.38 -2.73 -20.63
C GLY A 207 -8.79 -4.09 -20.21
N LEU A 208 -7.98 -4.72 -21.07
CA LEU A 208 -7.24 -5.92 -20.71
C LEU A 208 -6.00 -5.56 -19.88
N MET A 209 -5.86 -6.22 -18.74
CA MET A 209 -4.76 -5.98 -17.81
C MET A 209 -3.61 -6.96 -18.02
N GLY A 210 -2.38 -6.43 -18.01
CA GLY A 210 -1.16 -7.24 -18.05
C GLY A 210 -0.64 -7.63 -16.68
N THR A 211 0.60 -8.15 -16.64
CA THR A 211 1.31 -8.57 -15.41
C THR A 211 1.58 -7.42 -14.43
N ALA A 212 1.84 -6.21 -14.93
CA ALA A 212 2.08 -5.04 -14.08
C ALA A 212 0.77 -4.39 -13.60
N SER A 213 -0.13 -5.17 -13.00
CA SER A 213 -1.43 -4.71 -12.54
C SER A 213 -1.83 -5.28 -11.18
N GLN A 214 -2.86 -4.68 -10.57
CA GLN A 214 -3.44 -5.14 -9.31
C GLN A 214 -4.00 -6.57 -9.41
N LEU A 215 -4.40 -7.00 -10.61
CA LEU A 215 -4.92 -8.35 -10.85
C LEU A 215 -3.82 -9.42 -11.01
N ASN A 216 -2.54 -9.03 -10.95
CA ASN A 216 -1.42 -9.96 -11.08
C ASN A 216 -1.39 -11.05 -9.99
N LEU A 217 -2.02 -10.83 -8.84
CA LEU A 217 -2.25 -11.86 -7.82
C LEU A 217 -2.84 -13.14 -8.45
N ILE A 218 -3.78 -12.99 -9.39
CA ILE A 218 -4.49 -14.11 -10.05
C ILE A 218 -3.58 -14.85 -11.02
N ALA A 219 -2.76 -14.13 -11.79
CA ALA A 219 -1.85 -14.73 -12.74
C ALA A 219 -0.58 -15.29 -12.06
N ASN A 220 0.08 -14.49 -11.24
CA ASN A 220 1.38 -14.84 -10.67
C ASN A 220 1.25 -15.84 -9.52
N GLU A 221 0.54 -15.49 -8.45
CA GLU A 221 0.48 -16.31 -7.25
C GLU A 221 -0.49 -17.49 -7.39
N LEU A 222 -1.62 -17.29 -8.08
CA LEU A 222 -2.60 -18.36 -8.28
C LEU A 222 -2.36 -19.18 -9.56
N GLY A 223 -1.40 -18.76 -10.39
CA GLY A 223 -0.91 -19.53 -11.53
C GLY A 223 -1.86 -19.61 -12.71
N ALA A 224 -2.80 -18.68 -12.85
CA ALA A 224 -3.66 -18.59 -14.02
C ALA A 224 -2.89 -18.08 -15.24
N ASN A 225 -3.29 -18.52 -16.43
CA ASN A 225 -2.74 -18.07 -17.70
C ASN A 225 -3.55 -16.87 -18.22
N ASN A 226 -3.00 -15.66 -18.13
CA ASN A 226 -3.69 -14.45 -18.57
C ASN A 226 -3.62 -14.27 -20.08
N LEU A 227 -4.70 -14.55 -20.77
CA LEU A 227 -4.81 -14.41 -22.22
C LEU A 227 -4.72 -12.95 -22.70
N GLY A 228 -5.06 -12.00 -21.83
CA GLY A 228 -5.00 -10.58 -22.12
C GLY A 228 -3.59 -10.04 -22.37
N GLU A 229 -2.54 -10.74 -21.93
CA GLU A 229 -1.15 -10.35 -22.17
C GLU A 229 -0.71 -10.53 -23.64
N SER A 230 -1.35 -11.43 -24.36
CA SER A 230 -1.07 -11.66 -25.78
C SER A 230 -1.70 -10.63 -26.70
N VAL A 231 -2.52 -9.71 -26.17
CA VAL A 231 -3.24 -8.69 -26.93
C VAL A 231 -2.59 -7.33 -26.65
N GLY A 232 -1.96 -6.73 -27.66
CA GLY A 232 -1.37 -5.40 -27.63
C GLY A 232 0.15 -5.32 -27.52
N GLU A 233 0.70 -4.11 -27.63
CA GLU A 233 2.14 -3.82 -27.57
C GLU A 233 2.68 -3.85 -26.13
N GLU A 234 4.02 -3.95 -25.98
CA GLU A 234 4.74 -4.26 -24.72
C GLU A 234 4.52 -3.30 -23.54
N GLU A 235 3.98 -2.10 -23.74
CA GLU A 235 3.63 -1.16 -22.68
C GLU A 235 2.10 -0.94 -22.63
N LYS A 236 1.39 -1.79 -21.87
CA LYS A 236 -0.03 -1.57 -21.64
C LYS A 236 -0.26 -0.33 -20.77
N ALA A 237 -1.22 0.49 -21.19
CA ALA A 237 -1.66 1.66 -20.42
C ALA A 237 -2.02 1.27 -18.98
N ALA A 238 -1.90 2.20 -18.02
CA ALA A 238 -2.18 1.97 -16.60
C ALA A 238 -3.61 1.44 -16.29
N HIS A 239 -4.51 1.52 -17.27
CA HIS A 239 -5.91 1.06 -17.17
C HIS A 239 -6.24 -0.07 -18.16
N GLY A 240 -5.21 -0.73 -18.71
CA GLY A 240 -5.35 -1.76 -19.72
C GLY A 240 -5.56 -1.19 -21.13
N GLU A 241 -5.46 -2.07 -22.13
CA GLU A 241 -5.77 -1.75 -23.50
C GLU A 241 -7.23 -2.10 -23.78
N GLU A 242 -8.01 -1.14 -24.31
CA GLU A 242 -9.43 -1.36 -24.61
C GLU A 242 -9.58 -2.50 -25.60
N ALA A 243 -10.33 -3.52 -25.25
CA ALA A 243 -10.59 -4.67 -26.07
C ALA A 243 -11.99 -4.64 -26.68
N SER A 244 -12.07 -5.04 -27.94
CA SER A 244 -13.37 -5.33 -28.54
C SER A 244 -13.99 -6.59 -27.96
N TRP A 245 -15.31 -6.70 -27.98
CA TRP A 245 -16.00 -7.92 -27.53
C TRP A 245 -15.65 -9.13 -28.41
N GLU A 246 -15.39 -8.91 -29.70
CA GLU A 246 -14.92 -9.93 -30.63
C GLU A 246 -13.54 -10.47 -30.22
N THR A 247 -12.68 -9.63 -29.71
CA THR A 247 -11.38 -10.05 -29.14
C THR A 247 -11.61 -11.00 -27.96
N ILE A 248 -12.47 -10.63 -27.00
CA ILE A 248 -12.79 -11.48 -25.86
C ILE A 248 -13.38 -12.83 -26.29
N VAL A 249 -14.30 -12.81 -27.27
CA VAL A 249 -14.86 -14.06 -27.83
C VAL A 249 -13.76 -14.93 -28.47
N THR A 250 -12.80 -14.33 -29.16
CA THR A 250 -11.68 -15.03 -29.80
C THR A 250 -10.74 -15.64 -28.74
N LEU A 251 -10.48 -14.95 -27.66
CA LEU A 251 -9.66 -15.43 -26.51
C LEU A 251 -10.32 -16.62 -25.83
N ASN A 252 -11.65 -16.65 -25.77
CA ASN A 252 -12.48 -17.72 -25.18
C ASN A 252 -11.99 -18.18 -23.79
N PRO A 253 -11.90 -17.29 -22.79
CA PRO A 253 -11.35 -17.60 -21.48
C PRO A 253 -12.26 -18.55 -20.67
N GLU A 254 -11.64 -19.38 -19.80
CA GLU A 254 -12.37 -20.19 -18.81
C GLU A 254 -12.93 -19.35 -17.67
N TYR A 255 -12.24 -18.25 -17.28
CA TYR A 255 -12.69 -17.28 -16.27
C TYR A 255 -12.45 -15.85 -16.76
N MET A 256 -13.29 -14.94 -16.31
CA MET A 256 -13.04 -13.50 -16.42
C MET A 256 -13.03 -12.88 -15.02
N PHE A 257 -12.02 -12.08 -14.72
CA PHE A 257 -11.94 -11.31 -13.47
C PHE A 257 -11.99 -9.83 -13.83
N ILE A 258 -13.04 -9.15 -13.40
CA ILE A 258 -13.33 -7.76 -13.80
C ILE A 258 -13.27 -6.86 -12.58
N LEU A 259 -12.25 -6.00 -12.52
CA LEU A 259 -12.13 -4.95 -11.51
C LEU A 259 -12.91 -3.71 -11.98
N ASP A 260 -13.87 -3.27 -11.18
CA ASP A 260 -14.63 -2.05 -11.46
C ASP A 260 -13.91 -0.80 -10.91
N ARG A 261 -13.17 -0.12 -11.78
CA ARG A 261 -12.48 1.12 -11.40
C ARG A 261 -13.45 2.27 -11.13
N SER A 262 -14.60 2.30 -11.79
CA SER A 262 -15.59 3.36 -11.56
C SER A 262 -16.14 3.26 -10.13
N ALA A 263 -16.43 2.05 -9.65
CA ALA A 263 -16.77 1.80 -8.25
C ALA A 263 -15.61 2.13 -7.31
N ALA A 264 -14.37 1.73 -7.67
CA ALA A 264 -13.17 1.95 -6.84
C ALA A 264 -12.86 3.42 -6.58
N THR A 265 -13.23 4.31 -7.49
CA THR A 265 -12.93 5.75 -7.40
C THR A 265 -14.14 6.60 -7.03
N GLU A 266 -15.28 5.96 -6.73
CA GLU A 266 -16.56 6.65 -6.50
C GLU A 266 -16.89 7.64 -7.64
N ALA A 267 -16.51 7.29 -8.87
CA ALA A 267 -16.74 8.14 -10.03
C ALA A 267 -18.25 8.24 -10.30
N THR A 268 -18.79 9.42 -10.07
CA THR A 268 -20.21 9.74 -10.29
C THR A 268 -20.44 10.36 -11.66
N ASP A 269 -19.63 10.03 -12.64
CA ASP A 269 -19.75 10.60 -13.99
C ASP A 269 -21.11 10.24 -14.59
N GLU A 270 -21.86 11.26 -15.05
CA GLU A 270 -23.13 11.05 -15.73
C GLU A 270 -22.93 10.16 -16.96
N GLY A 271 -23.65 9.02 -17.02
CA GLY A 271 -23.61 8.10 -18.14
C GLY A 271 -22.72 6.86 -17.95
N VAL A 272 -22.04 6.69 -16.80
CA VAL A 272 -21.38 5.42 -16.46
C VAL A 272 -22.45 4.39 -16.10
N LYS A 273 -22.44 3.26 -16.80
CA LYS A 273 -23.37 2.15 -16.59
C LYS A 273 -22.82 1.19 -15.56
N ASP A 274 -23.72 0.39 -14.99
CA ASP A 274 -23.31 -0.77 -14.20
C ASP A 274 -22.38 -1.68 -15.03
N VAL A 275 -21.32 -2.16 -14.41
CA VAL A 275 -20.32 -3.00 -15.08
C VAL A 275 -20.95 -4.26 -15.73
N ARG A 276 -21.94 -4.87 -15.06
CA ARG A 276 -22.64 -6.06 -15.58
C ARG A 276 -23.44 -5.73 -16.82
N GLU A 277 -24.09 -4.57 -16.90
CA GLU A 277 -24.84 -4.15 -18.10
C GLU A 277 -23.98 -4.05 -19.35
N VAL A 278 -22.71 -3.65 -19.16
CA VAL A 278 -21.75 -3.51 -20.26
C VAL A 278 -21.08 -4.83 -20.61
N ILE A 279 -20.62 -5.56 -19.61
CA ILE A 279 -19.92 -6.85 -19.81
C ILE A 279 -20.88 -7.92 -20.33
N GLU A 280 -22.07 -8.03 -19.79
CA GLU A 280 -23.06 -9.05 -20.14
C GLU A 280 -23.85 -8.68 -21.41
N ASN A 281 -23.15 -8.32 -22.48
CA ASN A 281 -23.73 -8.05 -23.78
C ASN A 281 -24.09 -9.34 -24.55
N GLY A 282 -24.70 -9.21 -25.72
CA GLY A 282 -25.18 -10.34 -26.50
C GLY A 282 -24.10 -11.36 -26.89
N LEU A 283 -22.86 -10.90 -27.12
CA LEU A 283 -21.74 -11.80 -27.50
C LEU A 283 -21.26 -12.59 -26.27
N ILE A 284 -21.05 -11.92 -25.15
CA ILE A 284 -20.54 -12.55 -23.90
C ILE A 284 -21.57 -13.56 -23.35
N LYS A 285 -22.87 -13.26 -23.45
CA LYS A 285 -23.94 -14.17 -22.98
C LYS A 285 -23.96 -15.52 -23.72
N GLU A 286 -23.41 -15.59 -24.89
CA GLU A 286 -23.31 -16.85 -25.65
C GLU A 286 -22.07 -17.68 -25.27
N MET A 287 -21.12 -17.13 -24.57
CA MET A 287 -19.88 -17.80 -24.16
C MET A 287 -20.11 -18.72 -22.93
N ASP A 288 -19.30 -19.77 -22.83
CA ASP A 288 -19.35 -20.72 -21.70
C ASP A 288 -18.98 -20.06 -20.38
N VAL A 289 -18.03 -19.10 -20.39
CA VAL A 289 -17.64 -18.34 -19.19
C VAL A 289 -18.83 -17.63 -18.51
N TYR A 290 -19.79 -17.13 -19.30
CA TYR A 290 -21.03 -16.55 -18.79
C TYR A 290 -22.02 -17.63 -18.34
N LYS A 291 -22.28 -18.63 -19.20
CA LYS A 291 -23.25 -19.70 -18.94
C LYS A 291 -22.92 -20.53 -17.70
N GLU A 292 -21.62 -20.67 -17.41
CA GLU A 292 -21.13 -21.39 -16.23
C GLU A 292 -20.96 -20.50 -14.98
N GLY A 293 -21.26 -19.19 -15.10
CA GLY A 293 -21.14 -18.25 -14.00
C GLY A 293 -19.71 -18.04 -13.53
N LYS A 294 -18.76 -18.01 -14.48
CA LYS A 294 -17.31 -17.85 -14.23
C LYS A 294 -16.78 -16.43 -14.50
N ILE A 295 -17.68 -15.44 -14.57
CA ILE A 295 -17.29 -14.04 -14.57
C ILE A 295 -17.32 -13.55 -13.13
N VAL A 296 -16.14 -13.21 -12.60
CA VAL A 296 -15.95 -12.70 -11.24
C VAL A 296 -15.86 -11.18 -11.33
N TYR A 297 -16.80 -10.50 -10.69
CA TYR A 297 -16.83 -9.05 -10.60
C TYR A 297 -16.27 -8.58 -9.26
N LEU A 298 -15.14 -7.88 -9.27
CA LEU A 298 -14.49 -7.28 -8.11
C LEU A 298 -15.04 -5.86 -7.93
N ILE A 299 -16.20 -5.75 -7.29
CA ILE A 299 -16.96 -4.51 -7.12
C ILE A 299 -17.00 -4.07 -5.66
N GLU A 300 -17.33 -4.99 -4.75
CA GLU A 300 -17.59 -4.68 -3.33
C GLU A 300 -16.37 -4.01 -2.66
N HIS A 301 -15.19 -4.56 -2.89
CA HIS A 301 -13.92 -4.00 -2.40
C HIS A 301 -13.05 -3.47 -3.55
N ALA A 302 -13.67 -2.91 -4.60
CA ALA A 302 -12.94 -2.41 -5.77
C ALA A 302 -11.89 -1.35 -5.40
N ASN A 303 -12.19 -0.49 -4.42
CA ASN A 303 -11.26 0.50 -3.89
C ASN A 303 -10.02 -0.14 -3.22
N VAL A 304 -10.18 -1.25 -2.51
CA VAL A 304 -9.07 -2.03 -1.92
C VAL A 304 -8.17 -2.56 -3.03
N TRP A 305 -8.76 -3.27 -4.01
CA TRP A 305 -8.03 -3.78 -5.18
C TRP A 305 -7.31 -2.69 -5.96
N TYR A 306 -7.96 -1.53 -6.17
CA TYR A 306 -7.43 -0.48 -7.03
C TYR A 306 -6.42 0.44 -6.36
N THR A 307 -6.62 0.77 -5.09
CA THR A 307 -5.84 1.81 -4.39
C THR A 307 -4.95 1.30 -3.27
N CYS A 308 -5.19 0.07 -2.76
CA CYS A 308 -4.51 -0.45 -1.58
C CYS A 308 -3.68 -1.72 -1.83
N THR A 309 -3.56 -2.16 -3.10
CA THR A 309 -2.69 -3.29 -3.45
C THR A 309 -1.26 -3.05 -2.95
N GLY A 310 -0.75 -3.95 -2.14
CA GLY A 310 0.53 -3.81 -1.43
C GLY A 310 0.37 -3.60 0.08
N GLY A 311 -0.86 -3.38 0.56
CA GLY A 311 -1.21 -3.42 1.98
C GLY A 311 -1.47 -4.85 2.47
N VAL A 312 -1.26 -5.10 3.75
CA VAL A 312 -1.39 -6.45 4.32
C VAL A 312 -2.85 -6.83 4.59
N GLN A 313 -3.68 -5.89 5.05
CA GLN A 313 -5.13 -6.10 5.22
C GLN A 313 -5.84 -6.11 3.85
N ALA A 314 -5.31 -5.32 2.90
CA ALA A 314 -5.77 -5.38 1.51
C ALA A 314 -5.54 -6.77 0.90
N LEU A 315 -4.39 -7.39 1.13
CA LEU A 315 -4.12 -8.76 0.67
C LEU A 315 -5.10 -9.77 1.27
N ASP A 316 -5.44 -9.63 2.56
CA ASP A 316 -6.45 -10.46 3.23
C ASP A 316 -7.82 -10.33 2.55
N THR A 317 -8.27 -9.10 2.30
CA THR A 317 -9.52 -8.78 1.60
C THR A 317 -9.53 -9.34 0.17
N MET A 318 -8.44 -9.15 -0.58
CA MET A 318 -8.32 -9.66 -1.96
C MET A 318 -8.43 -11.19 -2.01
N LEU A 319 -7.81 -11.90 -1.06
CA LEU A 319 -7.94 -13.36 -0.95
C LEU A 319 -9.37 -13.77 -0.55
N ALA A 320 -10.02 -13.05 0.37
CA ALA A 320 -11.39 -13.33 0.78
C ALA A 320 -12.39 -13.17 -0.38
N ASP A 321 -12.23 -12.14 -1.21
CA ASP A 321 -13.04 -11.92 -2.41
C ASP A 321 -12.93 -13.09 -3.38
N LEU A 322 -11.70 -13.56 -3.62
CA LEU A 322 -11.45 -14.71 -4.51
C LEU A 322 -12.00 -16.03 -3.92
N GLU A 323 -11.83 -16.24 -2.61
CA GLU A 323 -12.42 -17.39 -1.92
C GLU A 323 -13.94 -17.42 -2.03
N SER A 324 -14.59 -16.28 -1.78
CA SER A 324 -16.05 -16.13 -1.91
C SER A 324 -16.54 -16.41 -3.34
N ALA A 325 -15.79 -16.01 -4.34
CA ALA A 325 -16.16 -16.18 -5.74
C ALA A 325 -15.91 -17.61 -6.27
N LEU A 326 -14.87 -18.29 -5.79
CA LEU A 326 -14.35 -19.52 -6.38
C LEU A 326 -14.61 -20.78 -5.56
N ILE A 327 -14.79 -20.67 -4.24
CA ILE A 327 -15.05 -21.80 -3.34
C ILE A 327 -16.56 -21.86 -3.06
N LYS A 328 -17.23 -22.84 -3.71
CA LYS A 328 -18.68 -23.05 -3.56
C LYS A 328 -18.96 -24.22 -2.61
#